data_9a2534c49a528fef63a81d238f25cab6
#
_entry.id   9a2534c49a528fef63a81d238f25cab6
#
_cell.length_a   1.000
_cell.length_b   1.000
_cell.length_c   1.000
_cell.angle_alpha   90.00
_cell.angle_beta   90.00
_cell.angle_gamma   90.00
#
_symmetry.space_group_name_H-M   'P 1'
#
loop_
_entity.id
_entity.type
_entity.pdbx_description
1 polymer ?
#
loop_
_entity_poly.entity_id
_entity_poly.type
_entity_poly.pdbx_seq_one_letter_code
_entity_poly.pdbx_strand_id
1 'polypeptide(L)'
;MKKLFLFIAALSMSEIAMAQYCSIDGFTTPELRLASYQRSQAATSFNISCDTGYSILFNSQNLVSSNGISYVSNGPNKLRTKLNLSGANSGLWGVRVNQGASQRQKYIVSVQLEENPFNGVPAGTYRDRISVDINF
;
A
#
# COMPACT_ATOMS: atom_id res chain seq x y z
N MET A 1 -24.35 -45.43 22.27
CA MET A 1 -24.81 -44.36 22.50
C MET A 1 -23.95 -43.25 22.82
N LYS A 2 -23.07 -43.32 23.58
CA LYS A 2 -22.30 -42.27 23.91
C LYS A 2 -21.51 -41.76 22.81
N LYS A 3 -21.36 -42.42 21.79
CA LYS A 3 -20.54 -41.98 20.77
C LYS A 3 -20.98 -40.79 20.10
N LEU A 4 -22.18 -40.52 20.07
CA LEU A 4 -22.59 -39.45 19.33
C LEU A 4 -22.08 -38.18 19.74
N PHE A 5 -21.98 -38.02 20.96
CA PHE A 5 -21.65 -36.73 21.31
C PHE A 5 -20.36 -36.30 20.89
N LEU A 6 -19.52 -37.15 20.63
CA LEU A 6 -18.33 -36.69 20.32
C LEU A 6 -18.29 -36.02 19.06
N PHE A 7 -19.11 -36.39 18.17
CA PHE A 7 -19.07 -35.80 16.96
C PHE A 7 -19.41 -34.38 16.95
N ILE A 8 -20.02 -33.92 17.86
CA ILE A 8 -20.36 -32.60 17.94
C ILE A 8 -19.16 -31.80 18.11
N ALA A 9 -18.23 -32.30 18.81
CA ALA A 9 -17.06 -31.52 19.06
C ALA A 9 -16.39 -31.25 17.76
N ALA A 10 -16.52 -32.15 16.89
CA ALA A 10 -15.85 -32.00 15.66
C ALA A 10 -16.31 -30.80 14.90
N LEU A 11 -17.55 -30.51 15.01
CA LEU A 11 -18.00 -29.41 14.27
C LEU A 11 -17.48 -28.16 14.78
N SER A 12 -17.33 -28.07 16.00
CA SER A 12 -16.97 -26.82 16.53
C SER A 12 -15.69 -26.30 15.97
N MET A 13 -14.80 -27.17 15.64
CA MET A 13 -13.59 -26.63 15.21
C MET A 13 -13.63 -26.30 13.79
N SER A 14 -14.54 -26.81 13.09
CA SER A 14 -14.50 -26.59 11.68
C SER A 14 -14.58 -25.14 11.32
N GLU A 15 -15.36 -24.39 12.02
CA GLU A 15 -15.50 -23.04 11.57
C GLU A 15 -14.32 -22.23 11.90
N ILE A 16 -13.59 -22.59 12.85
CA ILE A 16 -12.53 -21.78 13.20
C ILE A 16 -11.60 -21.67 12.09
N ALA A 17 -11.50 -22.68 11.35
CA ALA A 17 -10.49 -22.74 10.38
C ALA A 17 -10.52 -21.63 9.36
N MET A 18 -11.63 -21.00 9.18
CA MET A 18 -11.64 -20.05 8.16
C MET A 18 -11.72 -18.67 8.61
N ALA A 19 -11.27 -18.34 9.70
CA ALA A 19 -11.47 -17.01 10.20
C ALA A 19 -10.57 -15.96 9.62
N GLN A 20 -9.51 -16.33 8.95
CA GLN A 20 -8.56 -15.35 8.48
C GLN A 20 -9.04 -14.66 7.21
N TYR A 21 -9.17 -13.36 7.26
CA TYR A 21 -9.72 -12.60 6.16
C TYR A 21 -9.27 -11.16 6.22
N CYS A 22 -8.83 -10.62 5.09
CA CYS A 22 -8.50 -9.22 4.94
C CYS A 22 -9.19 -8.65 3.71
N SER A 23 -9.61 -7.41 3.80
CA SER A 23 -10.18 -6.72 2.66
C SER A 23 -9.61 -5.31 2.55
N ILE A 24 -9.58 -4.79 1.34
CA ILE A 24 -9.17 -3.43 1.05
C ILE A 24 -10.35 -2.75 0.39
N ASP A 25 -10.71 -1.56 0.90
CA ASP A 25 -11.80 -0.80 0.30
C ASP A 25 -11.55 0.70 0.44
N GLY A 26 -12.47 1.48 -0.06
CA GLY A 26 -12.40 2.92 0.12
C GLY A 26 -11.35 3.64 -0.68
N PHE A 27 -10.88 3.07 -1.78
CA PHE A 27 -9.94 3.76 -2.64
C PHE A 27 -10.56 5.04 -3.16
N THR A 28 -9.87 6.17 -2.94
CA THR A 28 -10.33 7.44 -3.47
C THR A 28 -9.93 7.59 -4.94
N THR A 29 -8.77 7.07 -5.32
CA THR A 29 -8.37 7.04 -6.72
C THR A 29 -7.27 5.99 -6.88
N PRO A 30 -7.31 5.17 -7.94
CA PRO A 30 -6.24 4.21 -8.20
C PRO A 30 -5.08 4.81 -8.98
N GLU A 31 -5.20 6.05 -9.45
CA GLU A 31 -4.18 6.68 -10.24
C GLU A 31 -3.85 8.05 -9.67
N LEU A 32 -2.57 8.30 -9.41
CA LEU A 32 -2.09 9.56 -8.89
C LEU A 32 -1.46 10.34 -10.03
N ARG A 33 -2.02 11.51 -10.34
CA ARG A 33 -1.54 12.34 -11.43
C ARG A 33 -0.87 13.57 -10.87
N LEU A 34 0.38 13.80 -11.29
CA LEU A 34 1.13 14.98 -10.93
C LEU A 34 1.04 16.00 -12.06
N ALA A 35 0.93 17.26 -11.69
CA ALA A 35 1.01 18.34 -12.66
C ALA A 35 2.46 18.59 -13.05
N SER A 36 2.66 19.32 -14.14
CA SER A 36 3.98 19.54 -14.70
C SER A 36 4.69 20.73 -14.06
N TYR A 37 4.72 20.77 -12.74
CA TYR A 37 5.47 21.78 -12.02
C TYR A 37 6.07 21.19 -10.75
N GLN A 38 7.18 21.77 -10.33
CA GLN A 38 7.88 21.32 -9.13
C GLN A 38 6.98 21.43 -7.91
N ARG A 39 7.04 20.42 -7.06
CA ARG A 39 6.24 20.29 -5.83
C ARG A 39 4.78 20.02 -6.06
N SER A 40 4.38 19.65 -7.28
CA SER A 40 3.02 19.18 -7.46
C SER A 40 2.83 17.88 -6.67
N GLN A 41 1.64 17.69 -6.13
CA GLN A 41 1.34 16.57 -5.25
C GLN A 41 0.06 15.87 -5.64
N ALA A 42 -0.01 14.61 -5.33
CA ALA A 42 -1.24 13.82 -5.47
C ALA A 42 -1.29 12.80 -4.34
N ALA A 43 -2.47 12.43 -3.93
CA ALA A 43 -2.66 11.50 -2.82
C ALA A 43 -3.85 10.60 -3.06
N THR A 44 -3.80 9.41 -2.47
CA THR A 44 -4.93 8.50 -2.43
C THR A 44 -4.99 7.88 -1.04
N SER A 45 -6.16 7.41 -0.67
CA SER A 45 -6.33 6.72 0.59
C SER A 45 -7.19 5.49 0.39
N PHE A 46 -7.04 4.54 1.31
CA PHE A 46 -7.82 3.31 1.31
C PHE A 46 -7.87 2.77 2.72
N ASN A 47 -8.78 1.83 2.96
CA ASN A 47 -8.95 1.20 4.26
C ASN A 47 -8.62 -0.27 4.17
N ILE A 48 -7.97 -0.79 5.19
CA ILE A 48 -7.70 -2.21 5.33
C ILE A 48 -8.42 -2.72 6.57
N SER A 49 -9.16 -3.82 6.40
CA SER A 49 -9.82 -4.50 7.51
C SER A 49 -9.35 -5.95 7.53
N CYS A 50 -8.81 -6.38 8.65
CA CYS A 50 -8.33 -7.76 8.81
C CYS A 50 -8.82 -8.35 10.11
N ASP A 51 -9.26 -9.60 10.06
CA ASP A 51 -9.72 -10.32 11.24
C ASP A 51 -8.57 -10.79 12.11
N THR A 52 -7.38 -10.85 11.58
CA THR A 52 -6.20 -11.33 12.28
C THR A 52 -5.05 -10.38 12.01
N GLY A 53 -3.95 -10.56 12.73
CA GLY A 53 -2.75 -9.79 12.46
C GLY A 53 -2.26 -9.99 11.03
N TYR A 54 -1.67 -8.98 10.46
CA TYR A 54 -1.18 -9.02 9.09
C TYR A 54 0.12 -8.24 8.97
N SER A 55 0.83 -8.46 7.88
CA SER A 55 1.97 -7.64 7.55
C SER A 55 1.69 -6.89 6.26
N ILE A 56 2.25 -5.69 6.14
CA ILE A 56 2.01 -4.85 4.99
C ILE A 56 3.33 -4.29 4.49
N LEU A 57 3.48 -4.23 3.18
CA LEU A 57 4.66 -3.72 2.53
C LEU A 57 4.23 -2.74 1.45
N PHE A 58 4.69 -1.50 1.57
CA PHE A 58 4.49 -0.49 0.54
C PHE A 58 5.77 -0.36 -0.27
N ASN A 59 5.64 -0.42 -1.57
CA ASN A 59 6.80 -0.35 -2.46
C ASN A 59 6.49 0.45 -3.71
N SER A 60 7.52 0.85 -4.42
CA SER A 60 7.41 1.53 -5.69
C SER A 60 8.41 0.90 -6.65
N GLN A 61 8.06 0.82 -7.91
CA GLN A 61 8.91 0.20 -8.92
C GLN A 61 10.27 0.88 -9.01
N ASN A 62 10.31 2.19 -8.85
CA ASN A 62 11.54 2.97 -8.96
C ASN A 62 12.08 3.43 -7.60
N LEU A 63 11.67 2.76 -6.52
CA LEU A 63 12.07 3.15 -5.17
C LEU A 63 13.58 3.10 -5.00
N VAL A 64 14.15 4.16 -4.42
CA VAL A 64 15.57 4.25 -4.18
C VAL A 64 15.92 4.05 -2.72
N SER A 65 15.11 4.60 -1.82
CA SER A 65 15.40 4.49 -0.39
C SER A 65 14.13 4.33 0.42
N SER A 66 14.27 3.79 1.62
CA SER A 66 13.13 3.49 2.48
C SER A 66 12.43 4.74 2.99
N ASN A 67 13.03 5.90 2.88
CA ASN A 67 12.37 7.14 3.28
C ASN A 67 11.49 7.73 2.17
N GLY A 68 11.27 7.00 1.09
CA GLY A 68 10.31 7.39 0.06
C GLY A 68 10.88 8.07 -1.16
N ILE A 69 12.19 8.11 -1.32
CA ILE A 69 12.77 8.67 -2.53
C ILE A 69 12.58 7.70 -3.68
N SER A 70 11.98 8.16 -4.75
CA SER A 70 11.69 7.37 -5.93
C SER A 70 11.77 8.24 -7.18
N TYR A 71 11.38 7.70 -8.31
CA TYR A 71 11.40 8.41 -9.58
C TYR A 71 10.18 8.06 -10.40
N VAL A 72 9.71 9.02 -11.19
CA VAL A 72 8.86 8.72 -12.33
C VAL A 72 9.76 8.70 -13.56
N SER A 73 9.57 7.75 -14.43
CA SER A 73 10.49 7.54 -15.53
C SER A 73 9.78 7.44 -16.88
N ASN A 74 10.52 7.80 -17.92
CA ASN A 74 10.13 7.64 -19.30
C ASN A 74 11.39 7.15 -20.03
N GLY A 75 11.55 5.82 -20.15
CA GLY A 75 12.77 5.25 -20.68
C GLY A 75 13.95 5.59 -19.80
N PRO A 76 15.01 6.15 -20.33
CA PRO A 76 16.20 6.51 -19.55
C PRO A 76 16.02 7.82 -18.77
N ASN A 77 14.96 8.57 -19.04
CA ASN A 77 14.75 9.86 -18.39
C ASN A 77 13.96 9.71 -17.11
N LYS A 78 14.38 10.41 -16.07
CA LYS A 78 13.77 10.28 -14.74
C LYS A 78 13.57 11.64 -14.10
N LEU A 79 12.51 11.74 -13.28
CA LEU A 79 12.26 12.89 -12.42
C LEU A 79 12.10 12.38 -11.00
N ARG A 80 12.80 12.97 -10.07
CA ARG A 80 12.76 12.51 -8.69
C ARG A 80 11.46 12.89 -8.02
N THR A 81 10.93 11.94 -7.25
CA THR A 81 9.71 12.11 -6.48
C THR A 81 9.96 11.74 -5.02
N LYS A 82 9.09 12.23 -4.16
CA LYS A 82 9.07 11.86 -2.75
C LYS A 82 7.74 11.22 -2.46
N LEU A 83 7.78 10.00 -1.96
CA LEU A 83 6.60 9.26 -1.55
C LEU A 83 6.43 9.41 -0.05
N ASN A 84 5.21 9.60 0.39
CA ASN A 84 4.88 9.68 1.80
C ASN A 84 3.78 8.70 2.13
N LEU A 85 3.85 8.15 3.34
CA LEU A 85 2.89 7.21 3.84
C LEU A 85 2.42 7.71 5.19
N SER A 86 1.12 7.84 5.37
CA SER A 86 0.56 8.33 6.62
C SER A 86 -0.73 7.59 6.96
N GLY A 87 -1.36 7.96 8.07
CA GLY A 87 -2.53 7.26 8.55
C GLY A 87 -2.13 6.17 9.53
N ALA A 88 -2.62 4.98 9.32
CA ALA A 88 -2.34 3.84 10.20
C ALA A 88 -0.87 3.44 10.21
N ASN A 89 -0.15 3.78 9.15
CA ASN A 89 1.27 3.49 9.07
C ASN A 89 1.97 4.72 8.51
N SER A 90 2.86 5.30 9.29
CA SER A 90 3.68 6.41 8.84
C SER A 90 5.11 5.94 8.64
N GLY A 91 5.26 4.72 8.23
CA GLY A 91 6.53 4.07 8.23
C GLY A 91 7.31 4.17 6.95
N LEU A 92 8.09 3.15 6.70
CA LEU A 92 9.10 3.12 5.69
C LEU A 92 8.58 2.44 4.44
N TRP A 93 9.15 2.82 3.31
CA TRP A 93 8.88 2.18 2.03
C TRP A 93 9.85 1.02 1.82
N GLY A 94 9.35 -0.05 1.21
CA GLY A 94 10.18 -1.22 0.97
C GLY A 94 10.47 -2.05 2.20
N VAL A 95 9.79 -1.80 3.30
CA VAL A 95 9.99 -2.52 4.55
C VAL A 95 8.66 -3.09 5.00
N ARG A 96 8.65 -4.37 5.31
CA ARG A 96 7.44 -5.05 5.76
C ARG A 96 7.20 -4.74 7.23
N VAL A 97 5.98 -4.32 7.53
CA VAL A 97 5.61 -3.92 8.89
C VAL A 97 4.45 -4.79 9.36
N ASN A 98 4.52 -5.26 10.59
CA ASN A 98 3.46 -6.07 11.18
C ASN A 98 2.41 -5.17 11.80
N GLN A 99 1.15 -5.53 11.59
CA GLN A 99 0.01 -4.81 12.12
C GLN A 99 -0.93 -5.79 12.82
N GLY A 100 -1.61 -5.33 13.85
CA GLY A 100 -2.60 -6.14 14.54
C GLY A 100 -3.91 -6.19 13.77
N ALA A 101 -4.79 -7.09 14.17
CA ALA A 101 -6.13 -7.16 13.63
C ALA A 101 -6.86 -5.85 13.87
N SER A 102 -7.57 -5.36 12.88
CA SER A 102 -8.31 -4.12 13.02
C SER A 102 -9.29 -3.96 11.87
N GLN A 103 -10.24 -3.04 12.06
CA GLN A 103 -11.24 -2.74 11.05
C GLN A 103 -11.08 -1.32 10.56
N ARG A 104 -11.13 -1.17 9.25
CA ARG A 104 -11.12 0.14 8.59
C ARG A 104 -9.91 1.00 8.96
N GLN A 105 -8.76 0.39 8.97
CA GLN A 105 -7.52 1.13 9.17
C GLN A 105 -7.18 1.91 7.92
N LYS A 106 -7.12 3.22 8.06
CA LYS A 106 -6.90 4.10 6.91
C LYS A 106 -5.43 4.33 6.63
N TYR A 107 -5.06 4.15 5.39
CA TYR A 107 -3.70 4.42 4.91
C TYR A 107 -3.78 5.50 3.84
N ILE A 108 -2.85 6.43 3.88
CA ILE A 108 -2.79 7.52 2.93
C ILE A 108 -1.43 7.48 2.25
N VAL A 109 -1.45 7.43 0.93
CA VAL A 109 -0.25 7.42 0.11
C VAL A 109 -0.24 8.70 -0.70
N SER A 110 0.87 9.43 -0.63
CA SER A 110 1.02 10.65 -1.40
C SER A 110 2.35 10.68 -2.11
N VAL A 111 2.41 11.45 -3.20
CA VAL A 111 3.62 11.61 -3.99
C VAL A 111 3.78 13.08 -4.32
N GLN A 112 5.01 13.54 -4.27
CA GLN A 112 5.34 14.91 -4.60
C GLN A 112 6.50 14.92 -5.60
N LEU A 113 6.38 15.74 -6.65
CA LEU A 113 7.44 15.89 -7.62
C LEU A 113 8.51 16.82 -7.03
N GLU A 114 9.75 16.32 -6.97
CA GLU A 114 10.84 17.05 -6.31
C GLU A 114 11.71 17.85 -7.28
N GLU A 115 11.59 17.60 -8.58
CA GLU A 115 12.39 18.27 -9.57
C GLU A 115 11.53 19.12 -10.50
N ASN A 116 12.15 20.15 -11.07
CA ASN A 116 11.47 20.97 -12.06
C ASN A 116 11.44 20.20 -13.38
N PRO A 117 10.26 19.86 -13.91
CA PRO A 117 10.18 19.08 -15.14
C PRO A 117 10.63 19.81 -16.38
N PHE A 118 10.89 21.12 -16.30
CA PHE A 118 11.37 21.88 -17.42
C PHE A 118 12.91 22.01 -17.43
N ASN A 119 13.57 21.34 -16.50
CA ASN A 119 15.02 21.42 -16.37
C ASN A 119 15.72 20.24 -17.06
N GLY A 120 15.74 20.25 -18.38
CA GLY A 120 16.61 19.31 -19.07
C GLY A 120 16.08 17.93 -19.33
N VAL A 121 14.80 17.66 -19.07
CA VAL A 121 14.20 16.38 -19.42
C VAL A 121 13.24 16.57 -20.59
N PRO A 122 13.16 15.60 -21.49
CA PRO A 122 12.24 15.70 -22.62
C PRO A 122 10.79 15.64 -22.19
N ALA A 123 9.93 16.24 -22.98
CA ALA A 123 8.49 16.12 -22.76
C ALA A 123 8.06 14.68 -22.97
N GLY A 124 7.05 14.25 -22.25
CA GLY A 124 6.54 12.90 -22.36
C GLY A 124 5.79 12.50 -21.10
N THR A 125 5.40 11.24 -21.07
CA THR A 125 4.69 10.69 -19.90
C THR A 125 5.68 9.95 -19.02
N TYR A 126 5.81 10.39 -17.79
CA TYR A 126 6.69 9.79 -16.78
C TYR A 126 5.85 9.01 -15.80
N ARG A 127 6.24 7.79 -15.49
CA ARG A 127 5.43 6.87 -14.68
C ARG A 127 6.24 6.17 -13.62
N ASP A 128 5.54 5.79 -12.56
CA ASP A 128 6.01 4.86 -11.55
C ASP A 128 4.82 4.01 -11.12
N ARG A 129 5.08 2.89 -10.50
CA ARG A 129 4.03 2.01 -9.99
C ARG A 129 4.24 1.77 -8.52
N ILE A 130 3.22 2.08 -7.74
CA ILE A 130 3.21 1.85 -6.30
C ILE A 130 2.43 0.57 -6.04
N SER A 131 2.96 -0.27 -5.19
CA SER A 131 2.31 -1.53 -4.82
C SER A 131 2.15 -1.64 -3.31
N VAL A 132 1.08 -2.32 -2.91
CA VAL A 132 0.79 -2.62 -1.51
C VAL A 132 0.63 -4.13 -1.42
N ASP A 133 1.45 -4.76 -0.62
CA ASP A 133 1.41 -6.21 -0.45
C ASP A 133 0.99 -6.53 0.99
N ILE A 134 -0.08 -7.30 1.14
CA ILE A 134 -0.61 -7.68 2.44
C ILE A 134 -0.48 -9.19 2.58
N ASN A 135 0.07 -9.62 3.71
CA ASN A 135 0.23 -11.02 4.01
C ASN A 135 -0.42 -11.33 5.34
N PHE A 136 -1.31 -12.32 5.37
CA PHE A 136 -2.05 -12.68 6.58
C PHE A 136 -2.31 -14.18 6.69
#